data_94e5ac9b190150eccdbe84017c8e650c
#
_entry.id   94e5ac9b190150eccdbe84017c8e650c
#
_cell.length_a   1.000
_cell.length_b   1.000
_cell.length_c   1.000
_cell.angle_alpha   90.00
_cell.angle_beta   90.00
_cell.angle_gamma   90.00
#
_symmetry.space_group_name_H-M   'P 1'
#
loop_
_entity.id
_entity.type
_entity.pdbx_description
1 polymer ?
#
loop_
_entity_poly.entity_id
_entity_poly.type
_entity_poly.pdbx_seq_one_letter_code
_entity_poly.pdbx_strand_id
1 'polypeptide(L)'
;TIVVSGDYGISFIQDKVVSDTIGSAEGLTNPRVLTLYECSDGSILAGTDGNGIAVIKDGKVTGTIRREDGLSSDIILKIVPNSDDKGLFIITSNGLCYVQEDRNIRVLDNFPYYNNFDVVEGNNGELFVLCSAGIYVVDKEDLLAGGQITYELLDAKKGLRIGLTPNSFPYMDETDELYLCGDRGVICFNLNQYDITERSYRMLLTQIEVDGENYSVEKGEPIRIPRGAEKIDITPEIVNFSIHDPEIRIYLEGFDQKGRNMLQSEMNHIIYTNLPSGEYRFHIAVLDSKTGGVIAENSYQIIKEKEIYDNWW
;
A
#
# COMPACT_ATOMS: atom_id res chain seq x y z
N THR A 1 -29.33 -22.98 -3.29
CA THR A 1 -29.85 -21.85 -4.08
C THR A 1 -28.67 -20.97 -4.52
N ILE A 2 -28.67 -20.56 -5.79
CA ILE A 2 -27.73 -19.58 -6.33
C ILE A 2 -28.45 -18.24 -6.43
N VAL A 3 -27.85 -17.17 -5.95
CA VAL A 3 -28.42 -15.83 -6.04
C VAL A 3 -27.56 -15.03 -7.04
N VAL A 4 -28.22 -14.44 -8.03
CA VAL A 4 -27.55 -13.63 -9.06
C VAL A 4 -28.18 -12.24 -9.14
N SER A 5 -27.39 -11.25 -9.40
CA SER A 5 -27.83 -9.86 -9.56
C SER A 5 -27.48 -9.31 -10.94
N GLY A 6 -28.19 -8.27 -11.35
CA GLY A 6 -27.95 -7.57 -12.61
C GLY A 6 -28.78 -6.30 -12.73
N ASP A 7 -28.98 -5.83 -13.96
CA ASP A 7 -29.67 -4.56 -14.25
C ASP A 7 -31.18 -4.57 -13.91
N TYR A 8 -31.78 -5.73 -13.71
CA TYR A 8 -33.23 -5.90 -13.50
C TYR A 8 -33.59 -6.40 -12.12
N GLY A 9 -32.64 -6.50 -11.21
CA GLY A 9 -32.86 -6.98 -9.85
C GLY A 9 -32.07 -8.23 -9.52
N ILE A 10 -32.63 -9.03 -8.62
CA ILE A 10 -32.02 -10.24 -8.07
C ILE A 10 -32.86 -11.45 -8.44
N SER A 11 -32.23 -12.52 -8.89
CA SER A 11 -32.87 -13.79 -9.21
C SER A 11 -32.32 -14.90 -8.34
N PHE A 12 -33.20 -15.72 -7.83
CA PHE A 12 -32.86 -16.93 -7.09
C PHE A 12 -32.99 -18.13 -8.04
N ILE A 13 -31.97 -18.95 -8.12
CA ILE A 13 -31.90 -20.11 -9.00
C ILE A 13 -31.80 -21.36 -8.14
N GLN A 14 -32.76 -22.26 -8.30
CA GLN A 14 -32.79 -23.57 -7.69
C GLN A 14 -33.05 -24.60 -8.77
N ASP A 15 -32.31 -25.71 -8.74
CA ASP A 15 -32.45 -26.82 -9.72
C ASP A 15 -32.38 -26.34 -11.19
N LYS A 16 -31.56 -25.35 -11.48
CA LYS A 16 -31.37 -24.69 -12.80
C LYS A 16 -32.60 -23.91 -13.30
N VAL A 17 -33.52 -23.58 -12.43
CA VAL A 17 -34.71 -22.77 -12.73
C VAL A 17 -34.74 -21.54 -11.84
N VAL A 18 -35.15 -20.39 -12.38
CA VAL A 18 -35.42 -19.22 -11.56
C VAL A 18 -36.63 -19.51 -10.69
N SER A 19 -36.39 -19.60 -9.39
CA SER A 19 -37.43 -19.94 -8.40
C SER A 19 -38.12 -18.70 -7.84
N ASP A 20 -37.41 -17.57 -7.79
CA ASP A 20 -37.92 -16.30 -7.29
C ASP A 20 -37.13 -15.12 -7.84
N THR A 21 -37.68 -13.89 -7.77
CA THR A 21 -37.06 -12.66 -8.19
C THR A 21 -37.38 -11.53 -7.23
N ILE A 22 -36.46 -10.63 -7.01
CA ILE A 22 -36.63 -9.37 -6.27
C ILE A 22 -36.38 -8.21 -7.20
N GLY A 23 -37.41 -7.45 -7.47
CA GLY A 23 -37.35 -6.24 -8.28
C GLY A 23 -38.11 -5.10 -7.63
N SER A 24 -38.62 -4.19 -8.46
CA SER A 24 -39.34 -3.00 -7.96
C SER A 24 -40.64 -3.36 -7.25
N ALA A 25 -41.28 -4.48 -7.61
CA ALA A 25 -42.53 -4.95 -6.98
C ALA A 25 -42.28 -5.42 -5.52
N GLU A 26 -41.11 -5.97 -5.22
CA GLU A 26 -40.68 -6.43 -3.91
C GLU A 26 -39.98 -5.30 -3.10
N GLY A 27 -39.99 -4.05 -3.63
CA GLY A 27 -39.48 -2.86 -2.94
C GLY A 27 -38.06 -2.47 -3.31
N LEU A 28 -37.43 -3.11 -4.30
CA LEU A 28 -36.08 -2.72 -4.77
C LEU A 28 -36.20 -1.46 -5.64
N THR A 29 -35.97 -0.31 -5.04
CA THR A 29 -36.16 0.99 -5.71
C THR A 29 -35.20 1.24 -6.88
N ASN A 30 -33.97 0.73 -6.77
CA ASN A 30 -33.02 0.69 -7.90
C ASN A 30 -32.72 -0.78 -8.21
N PRO A 31 -33.19 -1.31 -9.35
CA PRO A 31 -33.00 -2.71 -9.69
C PRO A 31 -31.60 -3.06 -10.19
N ARG A 32 -30.76 -2.04 -10.52
CA ARG A 32 -29.37 -2.27 -10.91
C ARG A 32 -28.52 -2.59 -9.70
N VAL A 33 -28.31 -3.87 -9.46
CA VAL A 33 -27.55 -4.39 -8.32
C VAL A 33 -26.14 -4.77 -8.76
N LEU A 34 -25.16 -4.17 -8.12
CA LEU A 34 -23.73 -4.32 -8.46
C LEU A 34 -23.04 -5.40 -7.61
N THR A 35 -23.51 -5.61 -6.38
CA THR A 35 -22.91 -6.54 -5.43
C THR A 35 -23.95 -7.13 -4.49
N LEU A 36 -23.70 -8.36 -4.04
CA LEU A 36 -24.54 -9.07 -3.07
C LEU A 36 -23.67 -9.61 -1.94
N TYR A 37 -24.19 -9.57 -0.73
CA TYR A 37 -23.58 -10.20 0.44
C TYR A 37 -24.67 -10.87 1.29
N GLU A 38 -24.47 -12.14 1.65
CA GLU A 38 -25.35 -12.87 2.56
C GLU A 38 -24.86 -12.75 3.99
N CYS A 39 -25.69 -12.19 4.86
CA CYS A 39 -25.39 -12.08 6.28
C CYS A 39 -25.60 -13.39 7.01
N SER A 40 -25.01 -13.56 8.18
CA SER A 40 -25.13 -14.74 9.03
C SER A 40 -26.56 -15.02 9.48
N ASP A 41 -27.45 -14.01 9.52
CA ASP A 41 -28.86 -14.14 9.84
C ASP A 41 -29.75 -14.51 8.62
N GLY A 42 -29.13 -14.81 7.47
CA GLY A 42 -29.78 -15.13 6.21
C GLY A 42 -30.40 -13.94 5.46
N SER A 43 -30.20 -12.71 5.94
CA SER A 43 -30.52 -11.52 5.18
C SER A 43 -29.49 -11.27 4.07
N ILE A 44 -29.90 -10.63 2.98
CA ILE A 44 -29.05 -10.30 1.85
C ILE A 44 -28.90 -8.79 1.80
N LEU A 45 -27.66 -8.31 1.74
CA LEU A 45 -27.32 -6.94 1.42
C LEU A 45 -27.09 -6.81 -0.08
N ALA A 46 -27.86 -5.96 -0.74
CA ALA A 46 -27.77 -5.71 -2.17
C ALA A 46 -27.27 -4.28 -2.41
N GLY A 47 -26.01 -4.13 -2.82
CA GLY A 47 -25.43 -2.84 -3.19
C GLY A 47 -25.89 -2.42 -4.57
N THR A 48 -26.48 -1.23 -4.67
CA THR A 48 -27.12 -0.73 -5.89
C THR A 48 -26.31 0.39 -6.57
N ASP A 49 -26.59 0.62 -7.83
CA ASP A 49 -26.06 1.73 -8.62
C ASP A 49 -26.87 3.02 -8.38
N GLY A 50 -26.78 3.57 -7.14
CA GLY A 50 -27.33 4.89 -6.80
C GLY A 50 -28.51 4.93 -5.82
N ASN A 51 -28.81 3.83 -5.12
CA ASN A 51 -29.83 3.86 -4.04
C ASN A 51 -29.31 3.21 -2.72
N GLY A 52 -27.98 3.17 -2.55
CA GLY A 52 -27.37 2.59 -1.34
C GLY A 52 -27.45 1.07 -1.32
N ILE A 53 -27.57 0.52 -0.12
CA ILE A 53 -27.63 -0.91 0.14
C ILE A 53 -29.07 -1.27 0.52
N ALA A 54 -29.72 -2.11 -0.29
CA ALA A 54 -31.02 -2.68 0.08
C ALA A 54 -30.81 -3.88 1.01
N VAL A 55 -31.54 -3.91 2.12
CA VAL A 55 -31.57 -5.02 3.06
C VAL A 55 -32.76 -5.90 2.73
N ILE A 56 -32.50 -7.16 2.38
CA ILE A 56 -33.51 -8.11 1.91
C ILE A 56 -33.63 -9.22 2.93
N LYS A 57 -34.88 -9.51 3.33
CA LYS A 57 -35.21 -10.61 4.23
C LYS A 57 -36.53 -11.19 3.80
N ASP A 58 -36.65 -12.53 3.83
CA ASP A 58 -37.87 -13.26 3.46
C ASP A 58 -38.45 -12.84 2.10
N GLY A 59 -37.55 -12.63 1.10
CA GLY A 59 -37.93 -12.29 -0.28
C GLY A 59 -38.42 -10.84 -0.48
N LYS A 60 -38.20 -9.94 0.48
CA LYS A 60 -38.63 -8.53 0.39
C LYS A 60 -37.55 -7.58 0.89
N VAL A 61 -37.54 -6.37 0.33
CA VAL A 61 -36.71 -5.28 0.86
C VAL A 61 -37.33 -4.78 2.17
N THR A 62 -36.59 -4.92 3.26
CA THR A 62 -37.02 -4.54 4.62
C THR A 62 -36.42 -3.20 5.06
N GLY A 63 -35.38 -2.71 4.38
CA GLY A 63 -34.73 -1.44 4.67
C GLY A 63 -33.74 -1.07 3.60
N THR A 64 -33.23 0.15 3.69
CA THR A 64 -32.17 0.64 2.80
C THR A 64 -31.18 1.46 3.61
N ILE A 65 -29.89 1.29 3.37
CA ILE A 65 -28.79 2.05 4.00
C ILE A 65 -28.21 2.99 2.95
N ARG A 66 -28.13 4.29 3.26
CA ARG A 66 -27.76 5.37 2.35
C ARG A 66 -26.74 6.32 2.92
N ARG A 67 -26.40 7.37 2.14
CA ARG A 67 -25.55 8.47 2.61
C ARG A 67 -26.08 9.14 3.88
N GLU A 68 -27.36 9.27 4.03
CA GLU A 68 -28.01 9.83 5.23
C GLU A 68 -27.77 8.97 6.48
N ASP A 69 -27.43 7.67 6.29
CA ASP A 69 -27.08 6.74 7.35
C ASP A 69 -25.57 6.64 7.59
N GLY A 70 -24.75 7.39 6.83
CA GLY A 70 -23.31 7.46 7.02
C GLY A 70 -22.43 6.93 5.89
N LEU A 71 -22.99 6.42 4.78
CA LEU A 71 -22.20 6.04 3.62
C LEU A 71 -21.61 7.26 2.90
N SER A 72 -20.42 7.08 2.27
CA SER A 72 -19.78 8.15 1.48
C SER A 72 -20.50 8.39 0.13
N SER A 73 -21.23 7.39 -0.40
CA SER A 73 -22.01 7.47 -1.64
C SER A 73 -23.16 6.46 -1.63
N ASP A 74 -24.20 6.71 -2.44
CA ASP A 74 -25.30 5.78 -2.67
C ASP A 74 -25.03 4.79 -3.81
N ILE A 75 -23.87 4.91 -4.52
CA ILE A 75 -23.41 3.92 -5.49
C ILE A 75 -22.47 2.97 -4.76
N ILE A 76 -22.88 1.70 -4.65
CA ILE A 76 -22.17 0.67 -3.90
C ILE A 76 -21.54 -0.32 -4.87
N LEU A 77 -20.21 -0.29 -4.95
CA LEU A 77 -19.46 -1.12 -5.89
C LEU A 77 -19.22 -2.52 -5.34
N LYS A 78 -18.88 -2.63 -4.03
CA LYS A 78 -18.60 -3.90 -3.36
C LYS A 78 -19.02 -3.87 -1.90
N ILE A 79 -19.37 -5.04 -1.39
CA ILE A 79 -19.56 -5.34 0.03
C ILE A 79 -18.65 -6.52 0.34
N VAL A 80 -17.66 -6.32 1.18
CA VAL A 80 -16.63 -7.33 1.49
C VAL A 80 -16.60 -7.56 3.00
N PRO A 81 -16.78 -8.81 3.45
CA PRO A 81 -16.67 -9.11 4.88
C PRO A 81 -15.25 -8.93 5.37
N ASN A 82 -15.12 -8.46 6.61
CA ASN A 82 -13.85 -8.53 7.33
C ASN A 82 -13.60 -9.99 7.76
N SER A 83 -12.36 -10.47 7.66
CA SER A 83 -12.01 -11.87 7.95
C SER A 83 -12.29 -12.31 9.39
N ASP A 84 -12.41 -11.36 10.34
CA ASP A 84 -12.76 -11.63 11.74
C ASP A 84 -14.27 -11.63 12.00
N ASP A 85 -15.09 -11.57 10.93
CA ASP A 85 -16.57 -11.52 10.96
C ASP A 85 -17.15 -10.34 11.76
N LYS A 86 -16.34 -9.31 12.11
CA LYS A 86 -16.77 -8.19 12.95
C LYS A 86 -17.21 -6.96 12.20
N GLY A 87 -17.36 -7.04 10.89
CA GLY A 87 -17.81 -5.93 10.10
C GLY A 87 -17.66 -6.14 8.59
N LEU A 88 -18.03 -5.10 7.86
CA LEU A 88 -18.03 -5.11 6.39
C LEU A 88 -17.29 -3.88 5.85
N PHE A 89 -16.40 -4.08 4.90
CA PHE A 89 -15.90 -3.01 4.05
C PHE A 89 -16.94 -2.74 2.96
N ILE A 90 -17.31 -1.49 2.80
CA ILE A 90 -18.20 -1.02 1.74
C ILE A 90 -17.41 -0.13 0.81
N ILE A 91 -17.21 -0.58 -0.41
CA ILE A 91 -16.56 0.18 -1.46
C ILE A 91 -17.65 0.93 -2.22
N THR A 92 -17.59 2.24 -2.16
CA THR A 92 -18.51 3.12 -2.86
C THR A 92 -17.83 3.84 -4.01
N SER A 93 -18.59 4.50 -4.86
CA SER A 93 -18.02 5.37 -5.91
C SER A 93 -17.21 6.56 -5.38
N ASN A 94 -17.22 6.82 -4.08
CA ASN A 94 -16.58 7.98 -3.47
C ASN A 94 -15.73 7.62 -2.25
N GLY A 95 -15.18 6.41 -2.20
CA GLY A 95 -14.24 5.99 -1.17
C GLY A 95 -14.63 4.69 -0.47
N LEU A 96 -14.02 4.48 0.68
CA LEU A 96 -14.21 3.31 1.53
C LEU A 96 -15.03 3.65 2.76
N CYS A 97 -15.94 2.77 3.14
CA CYS A 97 -16.63 2.81 4.43
C CYS A 97 -16.41 1.49 5.16
N TYR A 98 -16.55 1.51 6.47
CA TYR A 98 -16.56 0.32 7.30
C TYR A 98 -17.81 0.30 8.15
N VAL A 99 -18.55 -0.80 8.08
CA VAL A 99 -19.77 -1.04 8.88
C VAL A 99 -19.41 -2.00 9.99
N GLN A 100 -19.54 -1.57 11.23
CA GLN A 100 -19.30 -2.41 12.40
C GLN A 100 -20.50 -3.32 12.71
N GLU A 101 -20.34 -4.31 13.58
CA GLU A 101 -21.41 -5.23 14.00
C GLU A 101 -22.62 -4.49 14.58
N ASP A 102 -22.42 -3.38 15.29
CA ASP A 102 -23.49 -2.54 15.83
C ASP A 102 -24.20 -1.68 14.77
N ARG A 103 -23.85 -1.90 13.49
CA ARG A 103 -24.34 -1.15 12.31
C ARG A 103 -23.89 0.29 12.26
N ASN A 104 -22.92 0.69 13.06
CA ASN A 104 -22.29 2.00 12.93
C ASN A 104 -21.48 2.04 11.64
N ILE A 105 -21.71 3.07 10.82
CA ILE A 105 -21.03 3.27 9.55
C ILE A 105 -20.00 4.37 9.71
N ARG A 106 -18.76 4.06 9.34
CA ARG A 106 -17.68 5.01 9.34
C ARG A 106 -17.07 5.14 7.96
N VAL A 107 -16.95 6.36 7.46
CA VAL A 107 -16.15 6.66 6.28
C VAL A 107 -14.67 6.58 6.68
N LEU A 108 -13.85 5.86 5.90
CA LEU A 108 -12.41 5.75 6.10
C LEU A 108 -11.71 6.90 5.34
N ASP A 109 -11.87 8.12 5.86
CA ASP A 109 -11.37 9.36 5.27
C ASP A 109 -9.85 9.54 5.43
N ASN A 110 -9.22 8.72 6.28
CA ASN A 110 -7.78 8.61 6.40
C ASN A 110 -7.14 7.81 5.25
N PHE A 111 -7.93 7.12 4.40
CA PHE A 111 -7.42 6.46 3.22
C PHE A 111 -7.20 7.46 2.06
N PRO A 112 -6.03 7.47 1.38
CA PRO A 112 -5.61 8.58 0.52
C PRO A 112 -6.25 8.59 -0.87
N TYR A 113 -7.11 7.60 -1.23
CA TYR A 113 -7.62 7.44 -2.59
C TYR A 113 -9.10 7.09 -2.63
N TYR A 114 -9.83 7.60 -3.63
CA TYR A 114 -11.29 7.48 -3.70
C TYR A 114 -11.82 6.55 -4.78
N ASN A 115 -11.09 6.34 -5.88
CA ASN A 115 -11.55 5.50 -6.99
C ASN A 115 -11.14 4.03 -6.77
N ASN A 116 -11.74 3.43 -5.75
CA ASN A 116 -11.47 2.07 -5.31
C ASN A 116 -12.45 1.10 -5.95
N PHE A 117 -11.99 -0.13 -6.22
CA PHE A 117 -12.77 -1.19 -6.88
C PHE A 117 -13.14 -2.32 -5.94
N ASP A 118 -12.17 -2.72 -5.10
CA ASP A 118 -12.32 -3.85 -4.20
C ASP A 118 -11.29 -3.78 -3.05
N VAL A 119 -11.44 -4.65 -2.06
CA VAL A 119 -10.45 -4.89 -1.02
C VAL A 119 -10.23 -6.38 -0.85
N VAL A 120 -8.99 -6.77 -0.58
CA VAL A 120 -8.58 -8.14 -0.26
C VAL A 120 -7.72 -8.10 0.99
N GLU A 121 -8.02 -8.94 1.98
CA GLU A 121 -7.19 -9.06 3.17
C GLU A 121 -6.02 -9.99 2.92
N GLY A 122 -4.83 -9.59 3.37
CA GLY A 122 -3.65 -10.42 3.42
C GLY A 122 -3.56 -11.24 4.70
N ASN A 123 -2.56 -12.11 4.78
CA ASN A 123 -2.39 -13.05 5.89
C ASN A 123 -1.75 -12.45 7.14
N ASN A 124 -1.08 -11.29 7.03
CA ASN A 124 -0.34 -10.65 8.11
C ASN A 124 -0.94 -9.31 8.56
N GLY A 125 -2.24 -9.08 8.30
CA GLY A 125 -2.96 -7.86 8.67
C GLY A 125 -2.91 -6.75 7.62
N GLU A 126 -2.36 -7.03 6.43
CA GLU A 126 -2.44 -6.10 5.32
C GLU A 126 -3.85 -6.08 4.71
N LEU A 127 -4.24 -4.93 4.22
CA LEU A 127 -5.41 -4.74 3.37
C LEU A 127 -4.94 -4.23 2.00
N PHE A 128 -5.18 -5.03 0.97
CA PHE A 128 -4.91 -4.69 -0.42
C PHE A 128 -6.14 -4.00 -1.01
N VAL A 129 -6.04 -2.69 -1.25
CA VAL A 129 -7.13 -1.91 -1.84
C VAL A 129 -6.88 -1.75 -3.33
N LEU A 130 -7.70 -2.42 -4.11
CA LEU A 130 -7.65 -2.41 -5.57
C LEU A 130 -8.28 -1.12 -6.09
N CYS A 131 -7.56 -0.40 -6.95
CA CYS A 131 -8.03 0.89 -7.46
C CYS A 131 -7.51 1.19 -8.87
N SER A 132 -7.94 2.31 -9.44
CA SER A 132 -7.48 2.74 -10.77
C SER A 132 -6.01 3.15 -10.82
N ALA A 133 -5.38 3.48 -9.69
CA ALA A 133 -3.96 3.82 -9.61
C ALA A 133 -3.06 2.58 -9.46
N GLY A 134 -3.62 1.43 -9.09
CA GLY A 134 -2.91 0.19 -8.78
C GLY A 134 -3.48 -0.50 -7.55
N ILE A 135 -2.62 -0.99 -6.68
CA ILE A 135 -2.98 -1.65 -5.42
C ILE A 135 -2.35 -0.87 -4.27
N TYR A 136 -3.16 -0.27 -3.43
CA TYR A 136 -2.67 0.26 -2.15
C TYR A 136 -2.59 -0.87 -1.14
N VAL A 137 -1.47 -0.98 -0.45
CA VAL A 137 -1.28 -1.89 0.67
C VAL A 137 -1.18 -1.08 1.94
N VAL A 138 -2.07 -1.32 2.86
CA VAL A 138 -2.16 -0.62 4.15
C VAL A 138 -2.27 -1.63 5.28
N ASP A 139 -1.88 -1.23 6.48
CA ASP A 139 -2.20 -2.02 7.67
C ASP A 139 -3.69 -1.82 8.01
N LYS A 140 -4.42 -2.94 8.16
CA LYS A 140 -5.87 -2.93 8.41
C LYS A 140 -6.21 -2.27 9.75
N GLU A 141 -5.44 -2.55 10.78
CA GLU A 141 -5.70 -2.00 12.12
C GLU A 141 -5.45 -0.49 12.15
N ASP A 142 -4.35 -0.03 11.53
CA ASP A 142 -4.04 1.40 11.41
C ASP A 142 -5.14 2.14 10.62
N LEU A 143 -5.62 1.55 9.51
CA LEU A 143 -6.71 2.12 8.73
C LEU A 143 -8.00 2.22 9.56
N LEU A 144 -8.34 1.15 10.27
CA LEU A 144 -9.53 1.10 11.12
C LEU A 144 -9.39 1.93 12.39
N ALA A 145 -8.20 2.26 12.85
CA ALA A 145 -8.00 3.19 13.98
C ALA A 145 -8.32 4.65 13.63
N GLY A 146 -8.25 5.04 12.35
CA GLY A 146 -8.64 6.37 11.87
C GLY A 146 -7.58 7.44 12.06
N GLY A 147 -6.34 7.08 12.39
CA GLY A 147 -5.19 7.97 12.45
C GLY A 147 -4.50 8.17 11.10
N GLN A 148 -3.33 8.80 11.12
CA GLN A 148 -2.48 8.86 9.95
C GLN A 148 -1.99 7.45 9.62
N ILE A 149 -2.18 7.02 8.37
CA ILE A 149 -1.74 5.71 7.89
C ILE A 149 -0.48 5.82 7.03
N THR A 150 0.32 4.78 7.06
CA THR A 150 1.35 4.52 6.06
C THR A 150 0.80 3.54 5.03
N TYR A 151 1.18 3.72 3.77
CA TYR A 151 0.74 2.83 2.70
C TYR A 151 1.86 2.62 1.68
N GLU A 152 1.73 1.55 0.93
CA GLU A 152 2.50 1.32 -0.27
C GLU A 152 1.56 1.29 -1.48
N LEU A 153 1.98 1.89 -2.60
CA LEU A 153 1.27 1.80 -3.86
C LEU A 153 2.05 0.89 -4.81
N LEU A 154 1.45 -0.24 -5.17
CA LEU A 154 1.93 -1.13 -6.22
C LEU A 154 1.34 -0.65 -7.55
N ASP A 155 2.17 -0.06 -8.38
CA ASP A 155 1.83 0.51 -9.67
C ASP A 155 2.72 -0.04 -10.80
N ALA A 156 2.69 0.57 -11.98
CA ALA A 156 3.49 0.17 -13.12
C ALA A 156 5.01 0.23 -12.86
N LYS A 157 5.48 1.13 -12.00
CA LYS A 157 6.89 1.25 -11.61
C LYS A 157 7.33 0.08 -10.73
N LYS A 158 6.41 -0.46 -9.96
CA LYS A 158 6.62 -1.60 -9.06
C LYS A 158 6.15 -2.93 -9.65
N GLY A 159 6.00 -3.03 -10.96
CA GLY A 159 5.74 -4.28 -11.66
C GLY A 159 4.28 -4.54 -12.04
N LEU A 160 3.32 -3.75 -11.58
CA LEU A 160 1.92 -3.85 -11.98
C LEU A 160 1.72 -3.18 -13.35
N ARG A 161 2.07 -3.88 -14.42
CA ARG A 161 2.15 -3.31 -15.80
C ARG A 161 0.84 -3.22 -16.55
N ILE A 162 -0.26 -3.69 -15.97
CA ILE A 162 -1.60 -3.62 -16.55
C ILE A 162 -2.54 -2.93 -15.58
N GLY A 163 -3.48 -2.14 -16.11
CA GLY A 163 -4.49 -1.45 -15.31
C GLY A 163 -5.52 -2.43 -14.76
N LEU A 164 -5.88 -2.30 -13.49
CA LEU A 164 -6.96 -3.08 -12.89
C LEU A 164 -8.31 -2.64 -13.46
N THR A 165 -9.21 -3.59 -13.68
CA THR A 165 -10.55 -3.31 -14.20
C THR A 165 -11.57 -3.17 -13.06
N PRO A 166 -12.40 -2.09 -13.08
CA PRO A 166 -13.52 -1.99 -12.15
C PRO A 166 -14.58 -3.06 -12.47
N ASN A 167 -15.50 -3.28 -11.54
CA ASN A 167 -16.61 -4.25 -11.67
C ASN A 167 -16.16 -5.69 -11.98
N SER A 168 -14.96 -6.04 -11.55
CA SER A 168 -14.43 -7.40 -11.59
C SER A 168 -14.44 -8.02 -10.21
N PHE A 169 -14.31 -9.35 -10.15
CA PHE A 169 -14.22 -10.08 -8.90
C PHE A 169 -12.86 -10.76 -8.85
N PRO A 170 -12.01 -10.40 -7.87
CA PRO A 170 -10.79 -11.15 -7.62
C PRO A 170 -11.12 -12.56 -7.17
N TYR A 171 -10.25 -13.49 -7.48
CA TYR A 171 -10.33 -14.87 -7.01
C TYR A 171 -9.03 -15.23 -6.30
N MET A 172 -9.14 -15.77 -5.11
CA MET A 172 -8.01 -16.31 -4.35
C MET A 172 -8.15 -17.82 -4.28
N ASP A 173 -7.09 -18.52 -4.65
CA ASP A 173 -7.06 -19.97 -4.58
C ASP A 173 -6.57 -20.49 -3.21
N GLU A 174 -6.53 -21.82 -3.05
CA GLU A 174 -6.11 -22.49 -1.81
C GLU A 174 -4.63 -22.30 -1.47
N THR A 175 -3.83 -21.74 -2.38
CA THR A 175 -2.39 -21.47 -2.19
C THR A 175 -2.08 -19.99 -1.97
N ASP A 176 -3.10 -19.17 -1.69
CA ASP A 176 -3.02 -17.72 -1.54
C ASP A 176 -2.55 -16.98 -2.81
N GLU A 177 -2.74 -17.61 -3.97
CA GLU A 177 -2.60 -16.94 -5.25
C GLU A 177 -3.85 -16.12 -5.55
N LEU A 178 -3.69 -14.80 -5.62
CA LEU A 178 -4.74 -13.84 -5.94
C LEU A 178 -4.75 -13.55 -7.43
N TYR A 179 -5.87 -13.85 -8.09
CA TYR A 179 -6.09 -13.57 -9.50
C TYR A 179 -6.90 -12.31 -9.67
N LEU A 180 -6.32 -11.31 -10.33
CA LEU A 180 -6.90 -10.00 -10.55
C LEU A 180 -7.18 -9.77 -12.03
N CYS A 181 -8.35 -9.23 -12.35
CA CYS A 181 -8.69 -8.85 -13.71
C CYS A 181 -8.04 -7.52 -14.10
N GLY A 182 -7.37 -7.52 -15.22
CA GLY A 182 -6.76 -6.32 -15.79
C GLY A 182 -7.19 -6.05 -17.23
N ASP A 183 -6.88 -4.87 -17.73
CA ASP A 183 -7.25 -4.39 -19.07
C ASP A 183 -6.62 -5.20 -20.22
N ARG A 184 -5.58 -5.99 -19.95
CA ARG A 184 -4.85 -6.82 -20.93
C ARG A 184 -4.71 -8.27 -20.53
N GLY A 185 -5.40 -8.72 -19.48
CA GLY A 185 -5.33 -10.11 -19.03
C GLY A 185 -5.56 -10.26 -17.54
N VAL A 186 -5.08 -11.37 -17.00
CA VAL A 186 -5.17 -11.69 -15.58
C VAL A 186 -3.79 -11.51 -14.95
N ILE A 187 -3.75 -10.85 -13.80
CA ILE A 187 -2.57 -10.75 -12.95
C ILE A 187 -2.69 -11.84 -11.90
N CYS A 188 -1.60 -12.58 -11.69
CA CYS A 188 -1.45 -13.48 -10.57
C CYS A 188 -0.49 -12.86 -9.56
N PHE A 189 -0.90 -12.80 -8.30
CA PHE A 189 -0.16 -12.19 -7.21
C PHE A 189 -0.25 -13.09 -5.97
N ASN A 190 0.89 -13.59 -5.51
CA ASN A 190 0.93 -14.43 -4.33
C ASN A 190 1.02 -13.59 -3.06
N LEU A 191 -0.02 -13.65 -2.22
CA LEU A 191 -0.09 -12.86 -0.98
C LEU A 191 0.95 -13.28 0.04
N ASN A 192 1.33 -14.58 0.09
CA ASN A 192 2.38 -15.07 1.01
C ASN A 192 3.77 -14.58 0.64
N GLN A 193 4.00 -14.19 -0.61
CA GLN A 193 5.27 -13.62 -1.07
C GLN A 193 5.35 -12.12 -0.87
N TYR A 194 4.23 -11.50 -0.48
CA TYR A 194 4.19 -10.11 -0.05
C TYR A 194 4.59 -10.04 1.43
N ASP A 195 5.87 -10.19 1.72
CA ASP A 195 6.36 -10.11 3.09
C ASP A 195 6.91 -8.71 3.38
N ILE A 196 6.29 -8.07 4.37
CA ILE A 196 6.73 -6.78 4.91
C ILE A 196 7.88 -6.98 5.91
N THR A 197 8.06 -8.18 6.47
CA THR A 197 8.88 -8.40 7.67
C THR A 197 10.30 -8.89 7.42
N GLU A 198 10.57 -9.66 6.35
CA GLU A 198 11.91 -10.17 6.03
C GLU A 198 12.56 -9.40 4.86
N ARG A 199 13.05 -8.21 5.14
CA ARG A 199 13.77 -7.40 4.15
C ARG A 199 15.26 -7.46 4.41
N SER A 200 16.00 -8.08 3.50
CA SER A 200 17.45 -7.95 3.50
C SER A 200 17.86 -6.76 2.64
N TYR A 201 18.43 -5.75 3.27
CA TYR A 201 19.00 -4.60 2.58
C TYR A 201 20.50 -4.75 2.47
N ARG A 202 21.02 -4.69 1.25
CA ARG A 202 22.47 -4.61 1.04
C ARG A 202 22.83 -3.19 0.63
N MET A 203 23.45 -2.47 1.56
CA MET A 203 23.87 -1.09 1.37
C MET A 203 25.33 -1.03 0.97
N LEU A 204 25.62 -0.35 -0.13
CA LEU A 204 26.94 -0.27 -0.73
C LEU A 204 27.27 1.21 -1.03
N LEU A 205 28.56 1.51 -1.14
CA LEU A 205 29.04 2.65 -1.89
C LEU A 205 29.58 2.11 -3.23
N THR A 206 28.97 2.55 -4.31
CA THR A 206 29.36 2.09 -5.65
C THR A 206 30.46 2.95 -6.25
N GLN A 207 30.48 4.23 -5.89
CA GLN A 207 31.47 5.17 -6.38
C GLN A 207 31.75 6.27 -5.35
N ILE A 208 33.00 6.66 -5.26
CA ILE A 208 33.41 7.91 -4.61
C ILE A 208 34.30 8.65 -5.60
N GLU A 209 33.93 9.90 -5.87
CA GLU A 209 34.68 10.80 -6.72
C GLU A 209 35.20 11.98 -5.88
N VAL A 210 36.47 12.27 -5.98
CA VAL A 210 37.10 13.39 -5.29
C VAL A 210 37.71 14.29 -6.33
N ASP A 211 37.23 15.53 -6.45
CA ASP A 211 37.66 16.55 -7.41
C ASP A 211 37.70 16.03 -8.87
N GLY A 212 36.76 15.11 -9.23
CA GLY A 212 36.66 14.52 -10.56
C GLY A 212 37.47 13.23 -10.75
N GLU A 213 38.17 12.73 -9.74
CA GLU A 213 38.90 11.47 -9.78
C GLU A 213 38.17 10.38 -8.97
N ASN A 214 38.05 9.16 -9.57
CA ASN A 214 37.42 8.03 -8.92
C ASN A 214 38.33 7.35 -7.90
N TYR A 215 37.76 7.08 -6.71
CA TYR A 215 38.42 6.36 -5.63
C TYR A 215 37.77 4.98 -5.43
N SER A 216 38.60 3.95 -5.26
CA SER A 216 38.09 2.61 -4.97
C SER A 216 37.58 2.50 -3.53
N VAL A 217 36.46 1.82 -3.37
CA VAL A 217 35.91 1.48 -2.05
C VAL A 217 36.23 0.02 -1.77
N GLU A 218 37.25 -0.22 -0.92
CA GLU A 218 37.58 -1.59 -0.49
C GLU A 218 36.83 -1.91 0.80
N LYS A 219 36.31 -3.14 0.86
CA LYS A 219 35.51 -3.56 2.00
C LYS A 219 36.36 -3.62 3.28
N GLY A 220 35.96 -2.83 4.26
CA GLY A 220 36.60 -2.80 5.57
C GLY A 220 37.81 -1.86 5.70
N GLU A 221 38.24 -1.23 4.61
CA GLU A 221 39.31 -0.25 4.62
C GLU A 221 38.74 1.17 4.70
N PRO A 222 39.42 2.09 5.42
CA PRO A 222 39.02 3.50 5.42
C PRO A 222 39.26 4.14 4.06
N ILE A 223 38.29 4.93 3.61
CA ILE A 223 38.39 5.72 2.41
C ILE A 223 39.26 6.96 2.71
N ARG A 224 40.42 7.04 2.10
CA ARG A 224 41.38 8.16 2.32
C ARG A 224 41.18 9.23 1.28
N ILE A 225 40.75 10.39 1.75
CA ILE A 225 40.58 11.59 0.94
C ILE A 225 41.87 12.43 1.05
N PRO A 226 42.48 12.82 -0.06
CA PRO A 226 43.70 13.58 -0.04
C PRO A 226 43.49 14.98 0.58
N ARG A 227 44.59 15.55 1.08
CA ARG A 227 44.59 16.93 1.53
C ARG A 227 44.27 17.87 0.36
N GLY A 228 43.60 18.98 0.64
CA GLY A 228 43.24 19.95 -0.38
C GLY A 228 42.03 19.59 -1.22
N ALA A 229 41.46 18.43 -1.02
CA ALA A 229 40.22 18.04 -1.72
C ALA A 229 39.07 19.02 -1.40
N GLU A 230 38.45 19.56 -2.46
CA GLU A 230 37.37 20.55 -2.32
C GLU A 230 35.98 19.89 -2.43
N LYS A 231 35.84 18.91 -3.31
CA LYS A 231 34.55 18.23 -3.57
C LYS A 231 34.70 16.72 -3.40
N ILE A 232 33.79 16.14 -2.61
CA ILE A 232 33.64 14.70 -2.46
C ILE A 232 32.22 14.35 -2.90
N ASP A 233 32.09 13.48 -3.89
CA ASP A 233 30.83 13.01 -4.43
C ASP A 233 30.70 11.51 -4.13
N ILE A 234 29.71 11.15 -3.34
CA ILE A 234 29.47 9.80 -2.84
C ILE A 234 28.22 9.25 -3.51
N THR A 235 28.32 8.09 -4.15
CA THR A 235 27.18 7.39 -4.74
C THR A 235 26.84 6.18 -3.88
N PRO A 236 25.85 6.31 -2.97
CA PRO A 236 25.33 5.19 -2.22
C PRO A 236 24.37 4.37 -3.10
N GLU A 237 24.28 3.07 -2.84
CA GLU A 237 23.33 2.18 -3.48
C GLU A 237 22.75 1.21 -2.43
N ILE A 238 21.45 1.02 -2.49
CA ILE A 238 20.75 0.02 -1.68
C ILE A 238 20.18 -1.02 -2.62
N VAL A 239 20.70 -2.24 -2.52
CA VAL A 239 20.15 -3.39 -3.23
C VAL A 239 19.02 -3.95 -2.39
N ASN A 240 17.83 -3.77 -2.92
CA ASN A 240 16.58 -4.25 -2.33
C ASN A 240 15.83 -5.01 -3.43
N PHE A 241 15.65 -6.32 -3.25
CA PHE A 241 14.93 -7.16 -4.22
C PHE A 241 13.42 -7.18 -3.96
N SER A 242 12.94 -6.38 -3.04
CA SER A 242 11.51 -6.20 -2.80
C SER A 242 10.93 -5.09 -3.69
N ILE A 243 9.61 -5.08 -3.80
CA ILE A 243 8.86 -4.01 -4.49
C ILE A 243 8.72 -2.74 -3.64
N HIS A 244 9.23 -2.76 -2.41
CA HIS A 244 9.16 -1.64 -1.48
C HIS A 244 10.16 -0.54 -1.82
N ASP A 245 9.76 0.70 -1.58
CA ASP A 245 10.57 1.91 -1.67
C ASP A 245 10.76 2.48 -0.25
N PRO A 246 11.74 1.96 0.51
CA PRO A 246 11.89 2.31 1.92
C PRO A 246 12.37 3.74 2.09
N GLU A 247 12.01 4.34 3.22
CA GLU A 247 12.63 5.56 3.70
C GLU A 247 14.05 5.26 4.16
N ILE A 248 14.99 6.06 3.72
CA ILE A 248 16.41 5.97 4.08
C ILE A 248 16.88 7.23 4.77
N ARG A 249 17.85 7.08 5.67
CA ARG A 249 18.58 8.18 6.30
C ARG A 249 20.05 8.10 5.93
N ILE A 250 20.58 9.21 5.42
CA ILE A 250 22.00 9.34 5.08
C ILE A 250 22.60 10.51 5.86
N TYR A 251 23.76 10.31 6.43
CA TYR A 251 24.50 11.37 7.12
C TYR A 251 25.99 11.05 7.23
N LEU A 252 26.79 12.09 7.34
CA LEU A 252 28.21 12.03 7.64
C LEU A 252 28.44 12.41 9.12
N GLU A 253 28.63 11.41 9.96
CA GLU A 253 28.96 11.60 11.38
C GLU A 253 30.29 12.38 11.50
N GLY A 254 30.29 13.39 12.35
CA GLY A 254 31.39 14.33 12.51
C GLY A 254 31.26 15.60 11.65
N PHE A 255 30.29 15.66 10.72
CA PHE A 255 30.04 16.83 9.87
C PHE A 255 28.56 17.23 9.84
N ASP A 256 27.65 16.31 9.51
CA ASP A 256 26.22 16.61 9.43
C ASP A 256 25.60 16.74 10.83
N GLN A 257 24.84 17.81 11.06
CA GLN A 257 24.12 18.00 12.33
C GLN A 257 22.89 17.11 12.43
N LYS A 258 22.29 16.74 11.30
CA LYS A 258 21.12 15.87 11.17
C LYS A 258 21.23 15.03 9.92
N GLY A 259 20.72 13.81 9.99
CA GLY A 259 20.57 12.96 8.80
C GLY A 259 19.54 13.53 7.81
N ARG A 260 19.72 13.21 6.53
CA ARG A 260 18.79 13.51 5.44
C ARG A 260 17.92 12.28 5.23
N ASN A 261 16.62 12.43 5.40
CA ASN A 261 15.66 11.38 5.09
C ASN A 261 15.13 11.58 3.67
N MET A 262 15.00 10.49 2.91
CA MET A 262 14.46 10.45 1.55
C MET A 262 13.99 9.03 1.22
N LEU A 263 13.19 8.85 0.18
CA LEU A 263 12.88 7.52 -0.34
C LEU A 263 14.08 6.93 -1.09
N GLN A 264 14.22 5.61 -1.12
CA GLN A 264 15.29 4.93 -1.86
C GLN A 264 15.28 5.33 -3.34
N SER A 265 14.10 5.48 -3.95
CA SER A 265 13.95 5.90 -5.36
C SER A 265 14.41 7.34 -5.63
N GLU A 266 14.49 8.17 -4.60
CA GLU A 266 14.94 9.56 -4.66
C GLU A 266 16.44 9.70 -4.38
N MET A 267 17.08 8.61 -3.98
CA MET A 267 18.49 8.59 -3.62
C MET A 267 19.37 8.90 -4.83
N ASN A 268 20.18 9.92 -4.70
CA ASN A 268 21.12 10.40 -5.70
C ASN A 268 22.52 10.55 -5.11
N HIS A 269 23.41 11.16 -5.85
CA HIS A 269 24.75 11.54 -5.39
C HIS A 269 24.68 12.44 -4.17
N ILE A 270 25.52 12.16 -3.17
CA ILE A 270 25.66 12.94 -1.94
C ILE A 270 26.98 13.71 -2.02
N ILE A 271 26.86 15.02 -2.11
CA ILE A 271 28.02 15.88 -2.33
C ILE A 271 28.37 16.60 -1.02
N TYR A 272 29.65 16.53 -0.66
CA TYR A 272 30.27 17.33 0.41
C TYR A 272 31.30 18.23 -0.20
N THR A 273 31.27 19.52 0.16
CA THR A 273 32.27 20.52 -0.29
C THR A 273 33.01 21.09 0.91
N ASN A 274 34.32 21.35 0.72
CA ASN A 274 35.17 21.93 1.74
C ASN A 274 35.11 21.19 3.10
N LEU A 275 35.03 19.84 3.06
CA LEU A 275 35.07 19.03 4.27
C LEU A 275 36.40 19.31 5.01
N PRO A 276 36.40 19.67 6.30
CA PRO A 276 37.64 19.83 7.08
C PRO A 276 38.48 18.55 7.15
N SER A 277 39.77 18.67 7.45
CA SER A 277 40.57 17.47 7.76
C SER A 277 40.04 16.79 9.02
N GLY A 278 39.95 15.46 8.98
CA GLY A 278 39.39 14.71 10.12
C GLY A 278 39.01 13.31 9.77
N GLU A 279 38.46 12.65 10.78
CA GLU A 279 37.86 11.32 10.64
C GLU A 279 36.35 11.44 10.69
N TYR A 280 35.69 10.81 9.74
CA TYR A 280 34.24 10.85 9.56
C TYR A 280 33.72 9.43 9.36
N ARG A 281 32.42 9.25 9.55
CA ARG A 281 31.73 8.01 9.23
C ARG A 281 30.48 8.31 8.41
N PHE A 282 30.44 7.78 7.20
CA PHE A 282 29.29 7.92 6.32
C PHE A 282 28.32 6.79 6.61
N HIS A 283 27.10 7.14 7.01
CA HIS A 283 26.05 6.21 7.38
C HIS A 283 24.96 6.16 6.31
N ILE A 284 24.49 4.94 6.04
CA ILE A 284 23.31 4.66 5.25
C ILE A 284 22.43 3.78 6.12
N ALA A 285 21.23 4.26 6.47
CA ALA A 285 20.28 3.53 7.30
C ALA A 285 18.93 3.44 6.59
N VAL A 286 18.30 2.27 6.67
CA VAL A 286 16.91 2.05 6.25
C VAL A 286 16.03 2.19 7.48
N LEU A 287 14.96 2.96 7.35
CA LEU A 287 14.04 3.26 8.43
C LEU A 287 12.77 2.43 8.34
N ASP A 288 12.24 2.09 9.49
CA ASP A 288 10.91 1.54 9.62
C ASP A 288 9.88 2.64 9.40
N SER A 289 8.96 2.42 8.48
CA SER A 289 7.96 3.42 8.08
C SER A 289 6.94 3.76 9.17
N LYS A 290 6.75 2.85 10.16
CA LYS A 290 5.80 3.04 11.26
C LYS A 290 6.44 3.74 12.45
N THR A 291 7.64 3.31 12.83
CA THR A 291 8.31 3.78 14.06
C THR A 291 9.37 4.84 13.80
N GLY A 292 9.85 4.99 12.55
CA GLY A 292 11.02 5.81 12.21
C GLY A 292 12.33 5.24 12.77
N GLY A 293 12.30 4.04 13.35
CA GLY A 293 13.46 3.32 13.87
C GLY A 293 14.34 2.78 12.75
N VAL A 294 15.62 2.53 13.06
CA VAL A 294 16.56 1.92 12.11
C VAL A 294 16.35 0.42 12.07
N ILE A 295 16.02 -0.14 10.89
CA ILE A 295 15.87 -1.58 10.65
C ILE A 295 17.13 -2.20 10.04
N ALA A 296 17.90 -1.42 9.29
CA ALA A 296 19.20 -1.86 8.76
C ALA A 296 20.12 -0.66 8.60
N GLU A 297 21.41 -0.85 8.83
CA GLU A 297 22.42 0.20 8.72
C GLU A 297 23.74 -0.36 8.20
N ASN A 298 24.43 0.43 7.40
CA ASN A 298 25.84 0.23 7.06
C ASN A 298 26.59 1.56 7.16
N SER A 299 27.90 1.48 7.44
CA SER A 299 28.73 2.67 7.56
C SER A 299 30.11 2.47 6.96
N TYR A 300 30.69 3.58 6.49
CA TYR A 300 32.00 3.62 5.86
C TYR A 300 32.85 4.70 6.54
N GLN A 301 34.08 4.34 6.92
CA GLN A 301 35.02 5.29 7.50
C GLN A 301 35.64 6.12 6.39
N ILE A 302 35.62 7.44 6.56
CA ILE A 302 36.24 8.41 5.65
C ILE A 302 37.26 9.18 6.44
N ILE A 303 38.51 9.24 5.95
CA ILE A 303 39.61 9.98 6.58
C ILE A 303 40.08 11.02 5.58
N LYS A 304 39.87 12.30 5.90
CA LYS A 304 40.48 13.41 5.14
C LYS A 304 41.79 13.81 5.77
N GLU A 305 42.87 13.69 4.99
CA GLU A 305 44.23 13.96 5.45
C GLU A 305 44.39 15.40 5.90
N LYS A 306 45.22 15.59 6.94
CA LYS A 306 45.50 16.92 7.49
C LYS A 306 46.31 17.76 6.53
N GLU A 307 45.97 19.03 6.44
CA GLU A 307 46.81 20.03 5.77
C GLU A 307 48.14 20.14 6.47
N ILE A 308 49.20 20.52 5.72
CA ILE A 308 50.56 20.71 6.27
C ILE A 308 50.56 21.77 7.37
N TYR A 309 49.66 22.75 7.26
CA TYR A 309 49.53 23.88 8.19
C TYR A 309 48.76 23.55 9.47
N ASP A 310 47.98 22.51 9.52
CA ASP A 310 47.22 22.06 10.71
C ASP A 310 48.12 21.55 11.85
N ASN A 311 49.39 21.28 11.56
CA ASN A 311 50.39 20.80 12.52
C ASN A 311 51.33 21.90 13.05
N TRP A 312 51.12 23.18 12.71
CA TRP A 312 52.09 24.23 13.02
C TRP A 312 51.76 25.03 14.28
N TRP A 313 50.88 24.58 15.12
CA TRP A 313 50.56 25.13 16.44
C TRP A 313 50.65 24.05 17.51
#